data_d8dd6b1b151c8a7e4ad9188f06fc3b1c
#
_entry.id   d8dd6b1b151c8a7e4ad9188f06fc3b1c
#
_cell.length_a   1.000
_cell.length_b   1.000
_cell.length_c   1.000
_cell.angle_alpha   90.00
_cell.angle_beta   90.00
_cell.angle_gamma   90.00
#
_symmetry.space_group_name_H-M   'P 1'
#
loop_
_entity.id
_entity.type
_entity.pdbx_description
1 polymer ?
#
loop_
_entity_poly.entity_id
_entity_poly.type
_entity_poly.pdbx_seq_one_letter_code
_entity_poly.pdbx_strand_id
1 'polypeptide(L)'
;MIELQNITIANNPKHPLVQDQSLSIPRATLTALIGRNGCGKSTLLRAMAGIQRPLQGTVTINGVDVNHASARKLARLVAVITTESIKVDNLTCRQLVSYGRAPHTGMLGRLSASDEQIVDEALQTVGMEQFAQRKVGQISDGEGRRILLARALAQQTPVILLDEPTSFLDVPGRYEISALLGRLAREQGKTIVYSTHELDPAYLNADNLLYMSKQGLKFAAPDSAEMQAVRREFEGARN
;
A
#
# COMPACT_ATOMS: atom_id res chain seq x y z
N MET A 1 -9.95 -9.14 3.31
CA MET A 1 -9.90 -8.83 4.76
C MET A 1 -8.48 -9.08 5.25
N ILE A 2 -7.92 -8.15 5.99
CA ILE A 2 -6.64 -8.31 6.68
C ILE A 2 -6.96 -8.38 8.16
N GLU A 3 -6.47 -9.39 8.86
CA GLU A 3 -6.70 -9.57 10.30
C GLU A 3 -5.36 -9.59 11.01
N LEU A 4 -5.25 -8.81 12.05
CA LEU A 4 -4.15 -8.77 13.00
C LEU A 4 -4.65 -9.33 14.32
N GLN A 5 -3.98 -10.34 14.88
CA GLN A 5 -4.38 -10.98 16.13
C GLN A 5 -3.23 -10.96 17.11
N ASN A 6 -3.40 -10.21 18.21
CA ASN A 6 -2.46 -10.06 19.32
C ASN A 6 -1.03 -9.74 18.84
N ILE A 7 -0.93 -8.88 17.81
CA ILE A 7 0.36 -8.57 17.20
C ILE A 7 1.22 -7.67 18.10
N THR A 8 2.48 -8.04 18.21
CA THR A 8 3.54 -7.18 18.74
C THR A 8 4.59 -7.01 17.65
N ILE A 9 4.85 -5.77 17.23
CA ILE A 9 5.85 -5.45 16.22
C ILE A 9 6.92 -4.50 16.78
N ALA A 10 8.16 -4.68 16.34
CA ALA A 10 9.28 -3.84 16.72
C ALA A 10 10.36 -3.83 15.62
N ASN A 11 11.12 -2.74 15.55
CA ASN A 11 12.42 -2.73 14.86
C ASN A 11 13.53 -3.21 15.80
N ASN A 12 13.40 -2.92 17.10
CA ASN A 12 14.26 -3.42 18.17
C ASN A 12 13.37 -4.15 19.18
N PRO A 13 13.61 -5.45 19.48
CA PRO A 13 12.77 -6.23 20.41
C PRO A 13 12.60 -5.61 21.80
N LYS A 14 13.55 -4.75 22.24
CA LYS A 14 13.47 -4.04 23.52
C LYS A 14 12.51 -2.86 23.52
N HIS A 15 12.10 -2.40 22.34
CA HIS A 15 11.27 -1.21 22.18
C HIS A 15 10.15 -1.51 21.15
N PRO A 16 9.08 -2.19 21.54
CA PRO A 16 7.98 -2.48 20.64
C PRO A 16 7.30 -1.19 20.16
N LEU A 17 6.97 -1.16 18.89
CA LEU A 17 6.24 -0.05 18.24
C LEU A 17 4.73 -0.22 18.44
N VAL A 18 4.27 -1.46 18.44
CA VAL A 18 2.88 -1.88 18.71
C VAL A 18 2.96 -3.12 19.59
N GLN A 19 2.12 -3.20 20.62
CA GLN A 19 2.11 -4.30 21.55
C GLN A 19 0.68 -4.82 21.77
N ASP A 20 0.51 -6.14 21.60
CA ASP A 20 -0.72 -6.87 21.86
C ASP A 20 -1.98 -6.24 21.25
N GLN A 21 -1.90 -5.93 19.95
CA GLN A 21 -3.01 -5.28 19.25
C GLN A 21 -3.72 -6.23 18.31
N SER A 22 -5.03 -6.14 18.28
CA SER A 22 -5.89 -6.89 17.36
C SER A 22 -6.81 -5.95 16.63
N LEU A 23 -6.92 -6.10 15.31
CA LEU A 23 -7.86 -5.36 14.46
C LEU A 23 -8.12 -6.11 13.15
N SER A 24 -9.21 -5.73 12.50
CA SER A 24 -9.59 -6.27 11.20
C SER A 24 -9.84 -5.13 10.21
N ILE A 25 -9.19 -5.19 9.04
CA ILE A 25 -9.39 -4.26 7.94
C ILE A 25 -10.37 -4.91 6.95
N PRO A 26 -11.53 -4.29 6.68
CA PRO A 26 -12.54 -4.85 5.81
C PRO A 26 -12.06 -5.02 4.36
N ARG A 27 -12.72 -5.91 3.62
CA ARG A 27 -12.50 -6.07 2.16
C ARG A 27 -13.05 -4.87 1.40
N ALA A 28 -12.47 -4.62 0.24
CA ALA A 28 -12.93 -3.58 -0.70
C ALA A 28 -13.01 -2.18 -0.07
N THR A 29 -12.07 -1.87 0.83
CA THR A 29 -11.97 -0.55 1.47
C THR A 29 -10.59 0.05 1.27
N LEU A 30 -10.57 1.39 1.27
CA LEU A 30 -9.35 2.18 1.38
C LEU A 30 -9.10 2.54 2.83
N THR A 31 -7.99 2.10 3.40
CA THR A 31 -7.56 2.44 4.76
C THR A 31 -6.30 3.31 4.71
N ALA A 32 -6.35 4.49 5.30
CA ALA A 32 -5.16 5.33 5.46
C ALA A 32 -4.51 5.08 6.83
N LEU A 33 -3.26 4.59 6.80
CA LEU A 33 -2.42 4.42 7.98
C LEU A 33 -1.72 5.76 8.28
N ILE A 34 -2.21 6.47 9.30
CA ILE A 34 -1.73 7.77 9.71
C ILE A 34 -0.92 7.67 11.01
N GLY A 35 0.01 8.60 11.20
CA GLY A 35 0.86 8.67 12.40
C GLY A 35 2.10 9.49 12.15
N ARG A 36 2.78 9.89 13.23
CA ARG A 36 4.01 10.70 13.14
C ARG A 36 5.14 9.94 12.43
N ASN A 37 6.09 10.66 11.85
CA ASN A 37 7.26 10.05 11.24
C ASN A 37 8.04 9.24 12.29
N GLY A 38 8.51 8.05 11.89
CA GLY A 38 9.23 7.13 12.77
C GLY A 38 8.36 6.33 13.74
N CYS A 39 7.02 6.47 13.77
CA CYS A 39 6.17 5.69 14.67
C CYS A 39 6.05 4.21 14.30
N GLY A 40 6.49 3.81 13.09
CA GLY A 40 6.50 2.39 12.69
C GLY A 40 5.52 2.01 11.58
N LYS A 41 4.94 2.98 10.85
CA LYS A 41 3.98 2.71 9.75
C LYS A 41 4.51 1.70 8.73
N SER A 42 5.73 1.93 8.23
CA SER A 42 6.39 1.03 7.27
C SER A 42 6.62 -0.38 7.85
N THR A 43 6.96 -0.46 9.16
CA THR A 43 7.14 -1.73 9.86
C THR A 43 5.82 -2.50 9.95
N LEU A 44 4.71 -1.82 10.26
CA LEU A 44 3.38 -2.42 10.28
C LEU A 44 2.96 -2.91 8.89
N LEU A 45 3.18 -2.10 7.83
CA LEU A 45 2.90 -2.52 6.45
C LEU A 45 3.74 -3.74 6.05
N ARG A 46 5.04 -3.78 6.41
CA ARG A 46 5.90 -4.95 6.16
C ARG A 46 5.44 -6.19 6.92
N ALA A 47 4.92 -6.03 8.14
CA ALA A 47 4.33 -7.14 8.88
C ALA A 47 3.04 -7.64 8.20
N MET A 48 2.15 -6.74 7.76
CA MET A 48 0.95 -7.11 7.00
C MET A 48 1.28 -7.83 5.68
N ALA A 49 2.41 -7.47 5.05
CA ALA A 49 2.87 -8.09 3.81
C ALA A 49 3.57 -9.46 4.00
N GLY A 50 3.86 -9.87 5.24
CA GLY A 50 4.67 -11.07 5.53
C GLY A 50 6.16 -10.88 5.20
N ILE A 51 6.63 -9.64 4.97
CA ILE A 51 8.04 -9.31 4.73
C ILE A 51 8.82 -9.29 6.05
N GLN A 52 8.17 -8.83 7.12
CA GLN A 52 8.74 -8.80 8.46
C GLN A 52 7.82 -9.59 9.39
N ARG A 53 8.38 -10.55 10.13
CA ARG A 53 7.61 -11.29 11.11
C ARG A 53 7.34 -10.42 12.35
N PRO A 54 6.10 -10.41 12.88
CA PRO A 54 5.83 -9.84 14.19
C PRO A 54 6.59 -10.61 15.27
N LEU A 55 6.89 -9.96 16.40
CA LEU A 55 7.48 -10.63 17.56
C LEU A 55 6.50 -11.61 18.20
N GLN A 56 5.21 -11.27 18.17
CA GLN A 56 4.11 -12.09 18.67
C GLN A 56 2.87 -11.89 17.83
N GLY A 57 1.95 -12.83 17.89
CA GLY A 57 0.68 -12.77 17.20
C GLY A 57 0.75 -13.22 15.75
N THR A 58 -0.35 -13.08 15.03
CA THR A 58 -0.50 -13.54 13.66
C THR A 58 -1.11 -12.47 12.79
N VAL A 59 -0.74 -12.49 11.50
CA VAL A 59 -1.35 -11.67 10.45
C VAL A 59 -1.93 -12.59 9.39
N THR A 60 -3.21 -12.43 9.07
CA THR A 60 -3.83 -13.18 7.97
C THR A 60 -4.38 -12.26 6.90
N ILE A 61 -4.28 -12.71 5.65
CA ILE A 61 -4.93 -12.10 4.48
C ILE A 61 -5.90 -13.13 3.91
N ASN A 62 -7.18 -12.82 3.92
CA ASN A 62 -8.24 -13.73 3.47
C ASN A 62 -8.14 -15.13 4.11
N GLY A 63 -7.80 -15.20 5.40
CA GLY A 63 -7.62 -16.46 6.16
C GLY A 63 -6.27 -17.17 5.93
N VAL A 64 -5.37 -16.60 5.12
CA VAL A 64 -4.03 -17.14 4.89
C VAL A 64 -3.03 -16.44 5.80
N ASP A 65 -2.36 -17.20 6.68
CA ASP A 65 -1.27 -16.66 7.50
C ASP A 65 -0.09 -16.26 6.61
N VAL A 66 0.26 -14.96 6.66
CA VAL A 66 1.30 -14.39 5.80
C VAL A 66 2.71 -14.88 6.16
N ASN A 67 2.94 -15.27 7.42
CA ASN A 67 4.26 -15.72 7.90
C ASN A 67 4.57 -17.18 7.55
N HIS A 68 3.54 -17.97 7.24
CA HIS A 68 3.65 -19.38 6.88
C HIS A 68 3.34 -19.65 5.41
N ALA A 69 2.90 -18.65 4.66
CA ALA A 69 2.65 -18.79 3.22
C ALA A 69 3.95 -18.79 2.42
N SER A 70 4.00 -19.55 1.32
CA SER A 70 5.12 -19.48 0.39
C SER A 70 5.17 -18.11 -0.31
N ALA A 71 6.38 -17.68 -0.72
CA ALA A 71 6.57 -16.41 -1.42
C ALA A 71 5.65 -16.27 -2.65
N ARG A 72 5.47 -17.36 -3.43
CA ARG A 72 4.57 -17.36 -4.60
C ARG A 72 3.11 -17.19 -4.19
N LYS A 73 2.67 -17.76 -3.07
CA LYS A 73 1.31 -17.59 -2.54
C LYS A 73 1.10 -16.16 -2.05
N LEU A 74 2.06 -15.58 -1.32
CA LEU A 74 2.02 -14.19 -0.89
C LEU A 74 1.97 -13.23 -2.07
N ALA A 75 2.80 -13.43 -3.08
CA ALA A 75 2.82 -12.59 -4.27
C ALA A 75 1.50 -12.62 -5.09
N ARG A 76 0.61 -13.59 -4.84
CA ARG A 76 -0.76 -13.62 -5.38
C ARG A 76 -1.81 -13.06 -4.44
N LEU A 77 -1.46 -12.77 -3.20
CA LEU A 77 -2.36 -12.23 -2.18
C LEU A 77 -2.16 -10.76 -1.94
N VAL A 78 -0.91 -10.28 -1.99
CA VAL A 78 -0.58 -8.91 -1.65
C VAL A 78 0.47 -8.33 -2.58
N ALA A 79 0.20 -7.13 -3.11
CA ALA A 79 1.18 -6.30 -3.78
C ALA A 79 1.68 -5.24 -2.81
N VAL A 80 2.98 -4.93 -2.87
CA VAL A 80 3.62 -3.95 -1.98
C VAL A 80 4.34 -2.90 -2.81
N ILE A 81 4.10 -1.63 -2.48
CA ILE A 81 4.84 -0.50 -2.99
C ILE A 81 5.56 0.16 -1.81
N THR A 82 6.89 0.23 -1.88
CA THR A 82 7.73 0.88 -0.87
C THR A 82 8.01 2.34 -1.24
N THR A 83 8.53 3.11 -0.29
CA THR A 83 8.96 4.51 -0.51
C THR A 83 10.16 4.64 -1.44
N GLU A 84 10.90 3.55 -1.68
CA GLU A 84 12.10 3.58 -2.51
C GLU A 84 11.80 4.00 -3.95
N SER A 85 12.60 4.93 -4.47
CA SER A 85 12.55 5.32 -5.88
C SER A 85 13.10 4.21 -6.76
N ILE A 86 12.51 4.06 -7.94
CA ILE A 86 12.99 3.09 -8.93
C ILE A 86 14.24 3.65 -9.59
N LYS A 87 15.39 3.06 -9.31
CA LYS A 87 16.66 3.36 -9.98
C LYS A 87 17.00 2.28 -11.00
N VAL A 88 16.26 2.29 -12.12
CA VAL A 88 16.48 1.31 -13.21
C VAL A 88 16.48 2.06 -14.55
N ASP A 89 17.66 2.37 -15.04
CA ASP A 89 17.83 3.28 -16.19
C ASP A 89 17.47 2.67 -17.55
N ASN A 90 17.49 1.35 -17.70
CA ASN A 90 17.38 0.69 -19.00
C ASN A 90 16.02 0.01 -19.26
N LEU A 91 15.08 0.07 -18.34
CA LEU A 91 13.74 -0.50 -18.54
C LEU A 91 12.75 0.56 -19.04
N THR A 92 11.86 0.15 -19.94
CA THR A 92 10.68 0.96 -20.28
C THR A 92 9.65 0.86 -19.15
N CYS A 93 8.74 1.84 -19.06
CA CYS A 93 7.64 1.82 -18.12
C CYS A 93 6.80 0.54 -18.26
N ARG A 94 6.50 0.13 -19.51
CA ARG A 94 5.76 -1.10 -19.80
C ARG A 94 6.49 -2.35 -19.29
N GLN A 95 7.81 -2.45 -19.50
CA GLN A 95 8.61 -3.55 -18.99
C GLN A 95 8.58 -3.61 -17.45
N LEU A 96 8.66 -2.46 -16.77
CA LEU A 96 8.55 -2.43 -15.31
C LEU A 96 7.18 -2.88 -14.82
N VAL A 97 6.09 -2.45 -15.47
CA VAL A 97 4.73 -2.90 -15.14
C VAL A 97 4.57 -4.40 -15.38
N SER A 98 5.17 -4.93 -16.45
CA SER A 98 5.10 -6.38 -16.77
C SER A 98 5.72 -7.27 -15.70
N TYR A 99 6.66 -6.80 -14.89
CA TYR A 99 7.16 -7.54 -13.72
C TYR A 99 6.08 -7.81 -12.66
N GLY A 100 4.99 -7.04 -12.66
CA GLY A 100 3.80 -7.38 -11.86
C GLY A 100 3.22 -8.75 -12.19
N ARG A 101 3.43 -9.26 -13.42
CA ARG A 101 2.95 -10.57 -13.84
C ARG A 101 3.83 -11.73 -13.39
N ALA A 102 5.02 -11.49 -12.82
CA ALA A 102 5.96 -12.54 -12.40
C ALA A 102 5.32 -13.68 -11.56
N PRO A 103 4.39 -13.44 -10.60
CA PRO A 103 3.75 -14.54 -9.85
C PRO A 103 2.86 -15.44 -10.70
N HIS A 104 2.45 -15.01 -11.89
CA HIS A 104 1.53 -15.68 -12.79
C HIS A 104 2.23 -16.35 -13.98
N THR A 105 3.46 -15.94 -14.30
CA THR A 105 4.25 -16.51 -15.38
C THR A 105 4.96 -17.82 -14.95
N GLY A 106 5.35 -18.63 -15.94
CA GLY A 106 6.20 -19.79 -15.71
C GLY A 106 7.67 -19.42 -15.44
N MET A 107 8.53 -20.44 -15.32
CA MET A 107 9.96 -20.29 -15.01
C MET A 107 10.73 -19.42 -16.02
N LEU A 108 10.28 -19.36 -17.27
CA LEU A 108 10.90 -18.55 -18.33
C LEU A 108 10.40 -17.09 -18.35
N GLY A 109 9.47 -16.71 -17.47
CA GLY A 109 8.95 -15.33 -17.37
C GLY A 109 8.23 -14.82 -18.63
N ARG A 110 7.86 -15.69 -19.57
CA ARG A 110 7.17 -15.30 -20.80
C ARG A 110 5.74 -14.86 -20.50
N LEU A 111 5.36 -13.70 -21.00
CA LEU A 111 3.99 -13.21 -20.91
C LEU A 111 3.11 -13.88 -21.97
N SER A 112 1.88 -14.22 -21.59
CA SER A 112 0.83 -14.61 -22.52
C SER A 112 0.14 -13.35 -23.09
N ALA A 113 -0.67 -13.50 -24.12
CA ALA A 113 -1.46 -12.39 -24.66
C ALA A 113 -2.39 -11.76 -23.61
N SER A 114 -2.94 -12.57 -22.68
CA SER A 114 -3.73 -12.06 -21.57
C SER A 114 -2.89 -11.28 -20.54
N ASP A 115 -1.63 -11.68 -20.29
CA ASP A 115 -0.74 -10.91 -19.42
C ASP A 115 -0.39 -9.55 -20.04
N GLU A 116 -0.16 -9.50 -21.36
CA GLU A 116 0.09 -8.27 -22.12
C GLU A 116 -1.10 -7.31 -21.99
N GLN A 117 -2.33 -7.81 -22.16
CA GLN A 117 -3.55 -7.02 -21.99
C GLN A 117 -3.67 -6.46 -20.56
N ILE A 118 -3.41 -7.27 -19.53
CA ILE A 118 -3.43 -6.82 -18.12
C ILE A 118 -2.42 -5.69 -17.88
N VAL A 119 -1.24 -5.78 -18.49
CA VAL A 119 -0.23 -4.71 -18.41
C VAL A 119 -0.74 -3.41 -19.04
N ASP A 120 -1.37 -3.50 -20.21
CA ASP A 120 -1.90 -2.32 -20.90
C ASP A 120 -3.09 -1.70 -20.13
N GLU A 121 -4.01 -2.51 -19.61
CA GLU A 121 -5.11 -2.07 -18.75
C GLU A 121 -4.59 -1.39 -17.46
N ALA A 122 -3.54 -1.94 -16.85
CA ALA A 122 -2.93 -1.35 -15.66
C ALA A 122 -2.31 0.02 -15.95
N LEU A 123 -1.62 0.19 -17.08
CA LEU A 123 -1.09 1.49 -17.53
C LEU A 123 -2.21 2.51 -17.79
N GLN A 124 -3.27 2.09 -18.46
CA GLN A 124 -4.45 2.93 -18.73
C GLN A 124 -5.13 3.37 -17.43
N THR A 125 -5.30 2.46 -16.47
CA THR A 125 -5.94 2.74 -15.17
C THR A 125 -5.26 3.89 -14.41
N VAL A 126 -3.95 4.02 -14.55
CA VAL A 126 -3.16 5.08 -13.89
C VAL A 126 -2.86 6.28 -14.82
N GLY A 127 -3.36 6.27 -16.07
CA GLY A 127 -3.16 7.34 -17.07
C GLY A 127 -1.72 7.43 -17.59
N MET A 128 -1.04 6.28 -17.72
CA MET A 128 0.37 6.22 -18.14
C MET A 128 0.60 5.47 -19.46
N GLU A 129 -0.45 5.19 -20.24
CA GLU A 129 -0.36 4.47 -21.51
C GLU A 129 0.56 5.15 -22.52
N GLN A 130 0.52 6.48 -22.62
CA GLN A 130 1.39 7.26 -23.51
C GLN A 130 2.88 7.20 -23.14
N PHE A 131 3.19 6.85 -21.88
CA PHE A 131 4.55 6.72 -21.37
C PHE A 131 5.08 5.27 -21.41
N ALA A 132 4.28 4.32 -21.89
CA ALA A 132 4.61 2.89 -21.86
C ALA A 132 6.01 2.57 -22.43
N GLN A 133 6.40 3.24 -23.52
CA GLN A 133 7.68 3.01 -24.19
C GLN A 133 8.82 3.91 -23.67
N ARG A 134 8.52 4.89 -22.80
CA ARG A 134 9.57 5.72 -22.19
C ARG A 134 10.39 4.90 -21.21
N LYS A 135 11.68 5.23 -21.10
CA LYS A 135 12.53 4.68 -20.06
C LYS A 135 12.14 5.24 -18.69
N VAL A 136 12.21 4.40 -17.67
CA VAL A 136 11.87 4.78 -16.28
C VAL A 136 12.73 5.97 -15.78
N GLY A 137 13.99 6.04 -16.17
CA GLY A 137 14.85 7.20 -15.84
C GLY A 137 14.51 8.52 -16.57
N GLN A 138 13.48 8.53 -17.45
CA GLN A 138 13.06 9.69 -18.24
C GLN A 138 11.68 10.24 -17.84
N ILE A 139 11.11 9.72 -16.75
CA ILE A 139 9.82 10.17 -16.21
C ILE A 139 10.03 10.90 -14.87
N SER A 140 9.10 11.77 -14.51
CA SER A 140 9.11 12.46 -13.22
C SER A 140 8.85 11.48 -12.06
N ASP A 141 9.18 11.89 -10.83
CA ASP A 141 8.91 11.09 -9.64
C ASP A 141 7.42 10.76 -9.48
N GLY A 142 6.52 11.71 -9.81
CA GLY A 142 5.08 11.50 -9.78
C GLY A 142 4.60 10.47 -10.80
N GLU A 143 5.11 10.53 -12.04
CA GLU A 143 4.88 9.52 -13.07
C GLU A 143 5.44 8.16 -12.65
N GLY A 144 6.62 8.15 -12.01
CA GLY A 144 7.22 6.95 -11.45
C GLY A 144 6.34 6.28 -10.39
N ARG A 145 5.68 7.06 -9.52
CA ARG A 145 4.71 6.53 -8.54
C ARG A 145 3.48 5.91 -9.22
N ARG A 146 2.97 6.53 -10.28
CA ARG A 146 1.87 5.95 -11.09
C ARG A 146 2.30 4.64 -11.77
N ILE A 147 3.52 4.55 -12.31
CA ILE A 147 4.07 3.31 -12.89
C ILE A 147 4.22 2.21 -11.83
N LEU A 148 4.67 2.53 -10.61
CA LEU A 148 4.68 1.55 -9.51
C LEU A 148 3.28 1.06 -9.16
N LEU A 149 2.29 1.95 -9.15
CA LEU A 149 0.91 1.56 -8.93
C LEU A 149 0.38 0.67 -10.06
N ALA A 150 0.68 1.00 -11.33
CA ALA A 150 0.37 0.13 -12.47
C ALA A 150 0.99 -1.28 -12.31
N ARG A 151 2.25 -1.37 -11.88
CA ARG A 151 2.90 -2.66 -11.60
C ARG A 151 2.14 -3.45 -10.53
N ALA A 152 1.70 -2.80 -9.44
CA ALA A 152 0.94 -3.46 -8.39
C ALA A 152 -0.45 -3.90 -8.88
N LEU A 153 -1.11 -3.11 -9.75
CA LEU A 153 -2.37 -3.48 -10.39
C LEU A 153 -2.21 -4.69 -11.33
N ALA A 154 -1.15 -4.69 -12.15
CA ALA A 154 -0.83 -5.80 -13.04
C ALA A 154 -0.58 -7.12 -12.28
N GLN A 155 -0.20 -7.07 -11.01
CA GLN A 155 -0.05 -8.25 -10.16
C GLN A 155 -1.39 -8.90 -9.80
N GLN A 156 -2.53 -8.20 -9.98
CA GLN A 156 -3.89 -8.69 -9.76
C GLN A 156 -4.15 -9.30 -8.37
N THR A 157 -3.53 -8.73 -7.35
CA THR A 157 -3.75 -9.18 -5.96
C THR A 157 -5.04 -8.59 -5.37
N PRO A 158 -5.68 -9.27 -4.40
CA PRO A 158 -6.81 -8.72 -3.66
C PRO A 158 -6.42 -7.62 -2.68
N VAL A 159 -5.16 -7.57 -2.26
CA VAL A 159 -4.64 -6.58 -1.30
C VAL A 159 -3.50 -5.79 -1.94
N ILE A 160 -3.47 -4.48 -1.70
CA ILE A 160 -2.36 -3.60 -2.09
C ILE A 160 -1.95 -2.79 -0.85
N LEU A 161 -0.67 -2.86 -0.51
CA LEU A 161 -0.07 -2.09 0.59
C LEU A 161 0.91 -1.07 0.00
N LEU A 162 0.74 0.21 0.38
CA LEU A 162 1.56 1.29 -0.16
C LEU A 162 2.20 2.08 1.00
N ASP A 163 3.51 2.23 0.94
CA ASP A 163 4.23 3.05 1.90
C ASP A 163 4.50 4.43 1.30
N GLU A 164 3.81 5.44 1.83
CA GLU A 164 3.86 6.85 1.40
C GLU A 164 3.73 7.07 -0.12
N PRO A 165 2.65 6.61 -0.78
CA PRO A 165 2.50 6.70 -2.24
C PRO A 165 2.39 8.13 -2.75
N THR A 166 2.10 9.09 -1.89
CA THR A 166 1.94 10.52 -2.22
C THR A 166 3.20 11.35 -1.96
N SER A 167 4.29 10.73 -1.46
CA SER A 167 5.57 11.41 -1.27
C SER A 167 6.10 11.98 -2.59
N PHE A 168 6.69 13.16 -2.55
CA PHE A 168 7.27 13.88 -3.68
C PHE A 168 6.26 14.38 -4.73
N LEU A 169 4.94 14.25 -4.47
CA LEU A 169 3.91 14.83 -5.31
C LEU A 169 3.59 16.26 -4.84
N ASP A 170 3.19 17.08 -5.79
CA ASP A 170 2.53 18.36 -5.52
C ASP A 170 1.14 18.15 -4.90
N VAL A 171 0.56 19.21 -4.39
CA VAL A 171 -0.74 19.13 -3.68
C VAL A 171 -1.83 18.50 -4.56
N PRO A 172 -2.06 18.92 -5.83
CA PRO A 172 -3.03 18.26 -6.69
C PRO A 172 -2.77 16.77 -6.87
N GLY A 173 -1.52 16.36 -7.14
CA GLY A 173 -1.14 14.97 -7.35
C GLY A 173 -1.42 14.07 -6.14
N ARG A 174 -1.29 14.59 -4.91
CA ARG A 174 -1.63 13.85 -3.67
C ARG A 174 -3.11 13.52 -3.61
N TYR A 175 -3.98 14.48 -3.92
CA TYR A 175 -5.43 14.26 -3.97
C TYR A 175 -5.82 13.30 -5.08
N GLU A 176 -5.21 13.43 -6.28
CA GLU A 176 -5.48 12.54 -7.41
C GLU A 176 -5.12 11.09 -7.10
N ILE A 177 -3.94 10.82 -6.53
CA ILE A 177 -3.54 9.47 -6.14
C ILE A 177 -4.45 8.93 -5.04
N SER A 178 -4.75 9.71 -4.01
CA SER A 178 -5.66 9.29 -2.94
C SER A 178 -7.06 8.96 -3.47
N ALA A 179 -7.61 9.78 -4.38
CA ALA A 179 -8.89 9.53 -5.02
C ALA A 179 -8.85 8.28 -5.93
N LEU A 180 -7.75 8.09 -6.68
CA LEU A 180 -7.55 6.88 -7.49
C LEU A 180 -7.55 5.62 -6.63
N LEU A 181 -6.83 5.62 -5.50
CA LEU A 181 -6.83 4.48 -4.57
C LEU A 181 -8.23 4.19 -4.05
N GLY A 182 -9.03 5.22 -3.73
CA GLY A 182 -10.42 5.08 -3.31
C GLY A 182 -11.30 4.43 -4.40
N ARG A 183 -11.15 4.85 -5.66
CA ARG A 183 -11.87 4.22 -6.79
C ARG A 183 -11.47 2.75 -6.95
N LEU A 184 -10.18 2.44 -6.92
CA LEU A 184 -9.68 1.06 -7.03
C LEU A 184 -10.24 0.16 -5.91
N ALA A 185 -10.34 0.67 -4.69
CA ALA A 185 -10.91 -0.07 -3.58
C ALA A 185 -12.40 -0.37 -3.82
N ARG A 186 -13.20 0.65 -4.13
CA ARG A 186 -14.66 0.52 -4.24
C ARG A 186 -15.12 -0.12 -5.55
N GLU A 187 -14.53 0.25 -6.69
CA GLU A 187 -14.98 -0.21 -8.01
C GLU A 187 -14.36 -1.55 -8.43
N GLN A 188 -13.10 -1.82 -8.02
CA GLN A 188 -12.41 -3.07 -8.36
C GLN A 188 -12.33 -4.06 -7.19
N GLY A 189 -12.97 -3.75 -6.06
CA GLY A 189 -13.02 -4.62 -4.88
C GLY A 189 -11.66 -4.85 -4.21
N LYS A 190 -10.70 -3.93 -4.39
CA LYS A 190 -9.37 -4.04 -3.79
C LYS A 190 -9.39 -3.62 -2.31
N THR A 191 -8.70 -4.36 -1.45
CA THR A 191 -8.42 -3.92 -0.10
C THR A 191 -7.09 -3.18 -0.12
N ILE A 192 -7.12 -1.88 0.14
CA ILE A 192 -5.94 -1.02 0.02
C ILE A 192 -5.61 -0.41 1.37
N VAL A 193 -4.35 -0.54 1.80
CA VAL A 193 -3.81 0.16 2.96
C VAL A 193 -2.62 0.99 2.51
N TYR A 194 -2.65 2.28 2.78
CA TYR A 194 -1.52 3.15 2.47
C TYR A 194 -1.10 3.99 3.67
N SER A 195 0.20 4.12 3.88
CA SER A 195 0.72 5.02 4.90
C SER A 195 0.78 6.45 4.36
N THR A 196 0.51 7.42 5.21
CA THR A 196 0.64 8.84 4.88
C THR A 196 0.84 9.69 6.13
N HIS A 197 1.45 10.85 5.96
CA HIS A 197 1.46 11.94 6.93
C HIS A 197 0.54 13.11 6.50
N GLU A 198 -0.11 12.99 5.35
CA GLU A 198 -1.04 13.96 4.79
C GLU A 198 -2.47 13.65 5.24
N LEU A 199 -2.97 14.43 6.18
CA LEU A 199 -4.27 14.16 6.79
C LEU A 199 -5.43 14.47 5.85
N ASP A 200 -5.42 15.64 5.18
CA ASP A 200 -6.57 16.08 4.40
C ASP A 200 -6.98 15.12 3.29
N PRO A 201 -6.08 14.63 2.42
CA PRO A 201 -6.43 13.61 1.44
C PRO A 201 -6.90 12.30 2.07
N ALA A 202 -6.34 11.92 3.24
CA ALA A 202 -6.71 10.71 3.96
C ALA A 202 -8.14 10.81 4.52
N TYR A 203 -8.48 11.91 5.20
CA TYR A 203 -9.83 12.14 5.74
C TYR A 203 -10.88 12.29 4.64
N LEU A 204 -10.51 12.80 3.46
CA LEU A 204 -11.45 13.00 2.35
C LEU A 204 -11.78 11.71 1.61
N ASN A 205 -10.79 10.83 1.39
CA ASN A 205 -10.91 9.73 0.43
C ASN A 205 -10.94 8.33 1.06
N ALA A 206 -10.39 8.16 2.29
CA ALA A 206 -10.34 6.85 2.93
C ALA A 206 -11.71 6.46 3.53
N ASP A 207 -12.02 5.17 3.47
CA ASP A 207 -13.19 4.59 4.14
C ASP A 207 -12.90 4.38 5.64
N ASN A 208 -11.64 4.12 5.98
CA ASN A 208 -11.17 3.95 7.35
C ASN A 208 -9.83 4.63 7.57
N LEU A 209 -9.59 5.05 8.81
CA LEU A 209 -8.29 5.51 9.29
C LEU A 209 -7.73 4.50 10.28
N LEU A 210 -6.45 4.19 10.14
CA LEU A 210 -5.67 3.43 11.11
C LEU A 210 -4.62 4.36 11.69
N TYR A 211 -4.86 4.86 12.89
CA TYR A 211 -3.93 5.74 13.58
C TYR A 211 -2.94 4.94 14.40
N MET A 212 -1.65 5.18 14.17
CA MET A 212 -0.55 4.56 14.90
C MET A 212 0.15 5.58 15.79
N SER A 213 0.16 5.31 17.10
CA SER A 213 0.84 6.12 18.11
C SER A 213 1.64 5.23 19.10
N LYS A 214 2.32 5.86 20.05
CA LYS A 214 2.98 5.14 21.17
C LYS A 214 1.98 4.42 22.09
N GLN A 215 0.72 4.78 22.03
CA GLN A 215 -0.35 4.18 22.85
C GLN A 215 -0.99 2.95 22.16
N GLY A 216 -0.59 2.65 20.92
CA GLY A 216 -1.10 1.55 20.13
C GLY A 216 -1.80 2.00 18.85
N LEU A 217 -2.69 1.14 18.35
CA LEU A 217 -3.44 1.33 17.13
C LEU A 217 -4.89 1.73 17.44
N LYS A 218 -5.42 2.70 16.68
CA LYS A 218 -6.85 3.07 16.68
C LYS A 218 -7.36 2.91 15.25
N PHE A 219 -8.51 2.28 15.09
CA PHE A 219 -9.11 2.00 13.79
C PHE A 219 -10.59 2.40 13.79
N ALA A 220 -10.94 3.40 12.97
CA ALA A 220 -12.31 3.87 12.86
C ALA A 220 -12.54 4.63 11.54
N ALA A 221 -13.80 4.96 11.24
CA ALA A 221 -14.16 5.83 10.12
C ALA A 221 -13.66 7.26 10.33
N PRO A 222 -13.35 8.02 9.25
CA PRO A 222 -12.81 9.38 9.34
C PRO A 222 -13.70 10.37 10.10
N ASP A 223 -15.02 10.21 10.04
CA ASP A 223 -16.01 11.06 10.68
C ASP A 223 -16.28 10.70 12.16
N SER A 224 -15.70 9.59 12.64
CA SER A 224 -15.85 9.17 14.04
C SER A 224 -15.28 10.22 15.01
N ALA A 225 -15.90 10.32 16.20
CA ALA A 225 -15.42 11.22 17.26
C ALA A 225 -13.94 10.96 17.63
N GLU A 226 -13.53 9.69 17.61
CA GLU A 226 -12.16 9.27 17.89
C GLU A 226 -11.18 9.83 16.85
N MET A 227 -11.48 9.69 15.55
CA MET A 227 -10.59 10.18 14.47
C MET A 227 -10.61 11.71 14.37
N GLN A 228 -11.72 12.35 14.68
CA GLN A 228 -11.78 13.82 14.80
C GLN A 228 -10.92 14.35 15.96
N ALA A 229 -10.82 13.60 17.07
CA ALA A 229 -9.89 13.93 18.16
C ALA A 229 -8.42 13.77 17.71
N VAL A 230 -8.09 12.70 16.99
CA VAL A 230 -6.76 12.50 16.38
C VAL A 230 -6.41 13.66 15.45
N ARG A 231 -7.33 14.10 14.58
CA ARG A 231 -7.10 15.22 13.68
C ARG A 231 -6.71 16.49 14.45
N ARG A 232 -7.47 16.83 15.48
CA ARG A 232 -7.19 18.01 16.35
C ARG A 232 -5.84 17.92 17.05
N GLU A 233 -5.44 16.72 17.50
CA GLU A 233 -4.11 16.49 18.10
C GLU A 233 -2.97 16.81 17.12
N PHE A 234 -3.13 16.41 15.85
CA PHE A 234 -2.12 16.70 14.80
C PHE A 234 -2.08 18.19 14.44
N GLU A 235 -3.23 18.85 14.33
CA GLU A 235 -3.34 20.28 14.01
C GLU A 235 -2.78 21.16 15.15
N GLY A 236 -3.08 20.81 16.42
CA GLY A 236 -2.57 21.51 17.60
C GLY A 236 -1.06 21.34 17.83
N ALA A 237 -0.44 20.29 17.30
CA ALA A 237 1.00 20.06 17.39
C ALA A 237 1.80 20.80 16.31
N ARG A 238 1.18 21.50 15.38
CA ARG A 238 1.79 22.35 14.33
C ARG A 238 1.94 23.82 14.77
N ASN A 239 1.34 24.21 15.88
CA ASN A 239 1.49 25.51 16.54
C ASN A 239 2.46 25.43 17.73
#